data_f6e18a6474fdaa9c4f473016c2fba22c
#
_entry.id   f6e18a6474fdaa9c4f473016c2fba22c
#
_cell.length_a   1.000
_cell.length_b   1.000
_cell.length_c   1.000
_cell.angle_alpha   90.00
_cell.angle_beta   90.00
_cell.angle_gamma   90.00
#
_symmetry.space_group_name_H-M   'P 1'
#
loop_
_entity.id
_entity.type
_entity.pdbx_description
1 polymer ?
#
loop_
_entity_poly.entity_id
_entity_poly.type
_entity_poly.pdbx_seq_one_letter_code
_entity_poly.pdbx_strand_id
1 'polypeptide(L)'
;MNTAICETLFEDMGLTMSKNKIVIKLGGGLITDKSHYKLIREERIQSVCKIISKMIKNDDSVILVHGAGSFGHLEAKKWHLSRGHIKEIIDEQRLAVKNVRNDMIELNNYVVKYLKEFGIEGISHPPSKWANGLGPQFNGDITMLGDEKKDTIQVTFGDVVDVHNEREFGILSGDDLMVRICKEIPGITHCIFLLGDTEGLLTKPPNEEGSELIPLWSNEQEITGSHESSQDVTGGIFLKAESASKIAQNVANVWMIDG
;
A
#
# COMPACT_ATOMS: atom_id res chain seq x y z
N MET A 1 -8.74 6.67 18.33
CA MET A 1 -9.04 7.82 17.44
C MET A 1 -10.42 7.59 16.85
N ASN A 2 -11.27 8.62 16.84
CA ASN A 2 -12.71 8.44 16.56
C ASN A 2 -12.96 8.09 15.08
N THR A 3 -13.70 7.02 14.82
CA THR A 3 -14.23 6.62 13.49
C THR A 3 -14.88 7.81 12.75
N ALA A 4 -15.41 8.79 13.49
CA ALA A 4 -16.00 10.01 12.96
C ALA A 4 -15.00 10.92 12.22
N ILE A 5 -13.73 10.99 12.63
CA ILE A 5 -12.72 11.84 11.98
C ILE A 5 -12.38 11.28 10.59
N CYS A 6 -12.26 9.96 10.48
CA CYS A 6 -12.00 9.33 9.18
C CYS A 6 -13.20 9.48 8.23
N GLU A 7 -14.43 9.35 8.73
CA GLU A 7 -15.64 9.55 7.92
C GLU A 7 -15.75 11.00 7.40
N THR A 8 -15.45 11.99 8.21
CA THR A 8 -15.50 13.42 7.83
C THR A 8 -14.43 13.76 6.78
N LEU A 9 -13.23 13.19 6.90
CA LEU A 9 -12.15 13.41 5.92
C LEU A 9 -12.51 12.90 4.51
N PHE A 10 -13.22 11.78 4.40
CA PHE A 10 -13.66 11.28 3.08
C PHE A 10 -14.77 12.15 2.47
N GLU A 11 -15.63 12.76 3.27
CA GLU A 11 -16.65 13.71 2.80
C GLU A 11 -16.02 15.01 2.30
N ASP A 12 -14.98 15.52 2.99
CA ASP A 12 -14.26 16.75 2.62
C ASP A 12 -13.38 16.58 1.38
N MET A 13 -13.06 15.34 0.97
CA MET A 13 -12.23 15.05 -0.22
C MET A 13 -12.95 15.29 -1.55
N GLY A 14 -14.15 15.86 -1.55
CA GLY A 14 -14.85 16.27 -2.77
C GLY A 14 -15.34 15.11 -3.63
N LEU A 15 -15.63 13.95 -3.02
CA LEU A 15 -16.29 12.81 -3.67
C LEU A 15 -17.72 13.22 -4.05
N THR A 16 -17.84 13.82 -5.22
CA THR A 16 -19.12 14.30 -5.76
C THR A 16 -19.96 13.16 -6.32
N MET A 17 -21.22 13.44 -6.69
CA MET A 17 -22.21 12.49 -7.26
C MET A 17 -21.81 11.82 -8.59
N SER A 18 -20.61 12.07 -9.11
CA SER A 18 -20.06 11.35 -10.26
C SER A 18 -19.30 10.11 -9.79
N LYS A 19 -19.44 8.99 -10.50
CA LYS A 19 -18.69 7.76 -10.24
C LYS A 19 -17.19 8.04 -10.21
N ASN A 20 -16.55 7.85 -9.06
CA ASN A 20 -15.11 7.97 -8.93
C ASN A 20 -14.44 6.61 -9.10
N LYS A 21 -13.23 6.61 -9.64
CA LYS A 21 -12.33 5.47 -9.61
C LYS A 21 -11.17 5.80 -8.68
N ILE A 22 -11.10 5.08 -7.57
CA ILE A 22 -10.26 5.41 -6.44
C ILE A 22 -9.24 4.30 -6.23
N VAL A 23 -7.98 4.65 -6.10
CA VAL A 23 -6.92 3.71 -5.68
C VAL A 23 -6.57 4.00 -4.23
N ILE A 24 -6.74 3.02 -3.35
CA ILE A 24 -6.48 3.18 -1.91
C ILE A 24 -5.33 2.26 -1.51
N LYS A 25 -4.34 2.80 -0.80
CA LYS A 25 -3.29 2.01 -0.19
C LYS A 25 -3.42 1.97 1.32
N LEU A 26 -3.55 0.76 1.87
CA LEU A 26 -3.44 0.53 3.30
C LEU A 26 -1.96 0.39 3.69
N GLY A 27 -1.46 1.30 4.50
CA GLY A 27 -0.11 1.19 5.07
C GLY A 27 0.06 -0.09 5.88
N GLY A 28 1.21 -0.75 5.78
CA GLY A 28 1.46 -1.96 6.58
C GLY A 28 1.35 -1.72 8.09
N GLY A 29 1.79 -0.56 8.58
CA GLY A 29 1.63 -0.17 9.99
C GLY A 29 0.20 0.20 10.38
N LEU A 30 -0.67 0.53 9.41
CA LEU A 30 -2.09 0.73 9.66
C LEU A 30 -2.78 -0.60 10.00
N ILE A 31 -2.51 -1.65 9.23
CA ILE A 31 -3.23 -2.92 9.30
C ILE A 31 -2.54 -3.98 10.15
N THR A 32 -1.27 -3.76 10.55
CA THR A 32 -0.51 -4.67 11.40
C THR A 32 0.25 -3.93 12.48
N ASP A 33 0.51 -4.59 13.60
CA ASP A 33 1.46 -4.13 14.59
C ASP A 33 2.88 -4.56 14.18
N LYS A 34 3.73 -3.59 13.86
CA LYS A 34 5.11 -3.83 13.40
C LYS A 34 6.04 -4.38 14.49
N SER A 35 5.66 -4.28 15.77
CA SER A 35 6.46 -4.77 16.89
C SER A 35 6.36 -6.30 17.10
N HIS A 36 5.33 -6.92 16.52
CA HIS A 36 5.06 -8.35 16.66
C HIS A 36 4.88 -9.02 15.30
N TYR A 37 5.49 -10.20 15.15
CA TYR A 37 5.35 -10.98 13.91
C TYR A 37 3.91 -11.43 13.70
N LYS A 38 3.34 -11.13 12.52
CA LYS A 38 2.00 -11.52 12.10
C LYS A 38 0.86 -11.06 13.02
N LEU A 39 1.00 -9.93 13.68
CA LEU A 39 -0.08 -9.36 14.49
C LEU A 39 -0.88 -8.34 13.67
N ILE A 40 -2.15 -8.65 13.39
CA ILE A 40 -3.07 -7.76 12.67
C ILE A 40 -3.72 -6.74 13.63
N ARG A 41 -4.08 -5.58 13.09
CA ARG A 41 -4.91 -4.56 13.75
C ARG A 41 -6.34 -4.67 13.22
N GLU A 42 -7.09 -5.64 13.73
CA GLU A 42 -8.43 -5.98 13.23
C GLU A 42 -9.37 -4.79 13.14
N GLU A 43 -9.47 -3.99 14.22
CA GLU A 43 -10.36 -2.82 14.29
C GLU A 43 -10.05 -1.80 13.20
N ARG A 44 -8.78 -1.61 12.85
CA ARG A 44 -8.37 -0.70 11.77
C ARG A 44 -8.79 -1.22 10.41
N ILE A 45 -8.57 -2.52 10.14
CA ILE A 45 -8.99 -3.15 8.88
C ILE A 45 -10.51 -3.05 8.75
N GLN A 46 -11.27 -3.38 9.80
CA GLN A 46 -12.74 -3.30 9.79
C GLN A 46 -13.23 -1.87 9.53
N SER A 47 -12.64 -0.87 10.19
CA SER A 47 -12.99 0.54 10.00
C SER A 47 -12.82 0.99 8.56
N VAL A 48 -11.69 0.67 7.94
CA VAL A 48 -11.43 1.00 6.53
C VAL A 48 -12.36 0.23 5.59
N CYS A 49 -12.58 -1.06 5.81
CA CYS A 49 -13.51 -1.85 4.99
C CYS A 49 -14.95 -1.31 5.06
N LYS A 50 -15.38 -0.84 6.23
CA LYS A 50 -16.69 -0.17 6.40
C LYS A 50 -16.78 1.11 5.56
N ILE A 51 -15.72 1.92 5.51
CA ILE A 51 -15.68 3.13 4.69
C ILE A 51 -15.72 2.78 3.20
N ILE A 52 -14.88 1.83 2.77
CA ILE A 52 -14.87 1.34 1.38
C ILE A 52 -16.28 0.83 0.98
N SER A 53 -17.00 0.17 1.90
CA SER A 53 -18.37 -0.29 1.59
C SER A 53 -19.35 0.85 1.33
N LYS A 54 -19.18 2.00 1.97
CA LYS A 54 -19.98 3.19 1.69
C LYS A 54 -19.65 3.77 0.31
N MET A 55 -18.36 3.81 -0.07
CA MET A 55 -17.93 4.27 -1.40
C MET A 55 -18.56 3.40 -2.49
N ILE A 56 -18.47 2.07 -2.38
CA ILE A 56 -19.05 1.13 -3.34
C ILE A 56 -20.58 1.31 -3.45
N LYS A 57 -21.28 1.54 -2.34
CA LYS A 57 -22.72 1.82 -2.34
C LYS A 57 -23.09 3.14 -3.02
N ASN A 58 -22.15 4.09 -3.07
CA ASN A 58 -22.28 5.36 -3.79
C ASN A 58 -21.86 5.25 -5.27
N ASP A 59 -21.70 4.02 -5.79
CA ASP A 59 -21.29 3.69 -7.16
C ASP A 59 -19.83 4.05 -7.52
N ASP A 60 -18.98 4.35 -6.53
CA ASP A 60 -17.55 4.49 -6.76
C ASP A 60 -16.91 3.13 -7.03
N SER A 61 -15.84 3.10 -7.82
CA SER A 61 -15.01 1.90 -7.96
C SER A 61 -13.70 2.04 -7.19
N VAL A 62 -13.27 0.96 -6.56
CA VAL A 62 -12.07 0.96 -5.71
C VAL A 62 -11.10 -0.13 -6.13
N ILE A 63 -9.83 0.24 -6.25
CA ILE A 63 -8.69 -0.67 -6.32
C ILE A 63 -7.96 -0.58 -4.98
N LEU A 64 -7.76 -1.71 -4.32
CA LEU A 64 -7.13 -1.73 -3.00
C LEU A 64 -5.72 -2.31 -3.09
N VAL A 65 -4.75 -1.57 -2.54
CA VAL A 65 -3.37 -2.02 -2.38
C VAL A 65 -3.03 -2.05 -0.90
N HIS A 66 -2.36 -3.08 -0.40
CA HIS A 66 -1.89 -3.04 0.98
C HIS A 66 -0.39 -3.30 1.11
N GLY A 67 0.20 -2.77 2.18
CA GLY A 67 1.59 -3.00 2.54
C GLY A 67 1.79 -4.32 3.28
N ALA A 68 3.05 -4.68 3.47
CA ALA A 68 3.43 -5.95 4.08
C ALA A 68 3.33 -5.95 5.63
N GLY A 69 3.53 -4.82 6.27
CA GLY A 69 3.53 -4.72 7.72
C GLY A 69 4.42 -5.77 8.38
N SER A 70 3.97 -6.33 9.50
CA SER A 70 4.71 -7.36 10.25
C SER A 70 4.72 -8.74 9.59
N PHE A 71 3.93 -8.95 8.54
CA PHE A 71 3.91 -10.21 7.81
C PHE A 71 5.07 -10.36 6.81
N GLY A 72 5.55 -9.27 6.22
CA GLY A 72 6.62 -9.32 5.22
C GLY A 72 7.94 -8.69 5.66
N HIS A 73 7.89 -7.54 6.35
CA HIS A 73 9.09 -6.74 6.60
C HIS A 73 10.15 -7.44 7.47
N LEU A 74 9.75 -8.13 8.53
CA LEU A 74 10.69 -8.73 9.49
C LEU A 74 11.53 -9.84 8.82
N GLU A 75 10.86 -10.76 8.13
CA GLU A 75 11.54 -11.86 7.45
C GLU A 75 12.34 -11.37 6.23
N ALA A 76 11.79 -10.43 5.45
CA ALA A 76 12.48 -9.82 4.33
C ALA A 76 13.78 -9.09 4.77
N LYS A 77 13.75 -8.40 5.91
CA LYS A 77 14.92 -7.74 6.48
C LYS A 77 15.95 -8.73 6.99
N LYS A 78 15.52 -9.73 7.76
CA LYS A 78 16.38 -10.78 8.33
C LYS A 78 17.22 -11.46 7.24
N TRP A 79 16.62 -11.76 6.10
CA TRP A 79 17.26 -12.48 5.00
C TRP A 79 17.69 -11.58 3.84
N HIS A 80 17.72 -10.25 4.03
CA HIS A 80 18.18 -9.28 3.04
C HIS A 80 17.51 -9.42 1.65
N LEU A 81 16.21 -9.76 1.60
CA LEU A 81 15.51 -10.06 0.34
C LEU A 81 15.48 -8.86 -0.62
N SER A 82 15.57 -7.64 -0.12
CA SER A 82 15.69 -6.43 -0.94
C SER A 82 16.99 -6.35 -1.75
N ARG A 83 18.03 -7.09 -1.36
CA ARG A 83 19.31 -7.16 -2.10
C ARG A 83 19.27 -8.17 -3.26
N GLY A 84 18.30 -9.08 -3.25
CA GLY A 84 18.29 -10.23 -4.17
C GLY A 84 19.24 -11.32 -3.72
N HIS A 85 19.66 -12.16 -4.67
CA HIS A 85 20.53 -13.31 -4.45
C HIS A 85 21.83 -12.94 -3.72
N ILE A 86 22.10 -13.61 -2.61
CA ILE A 86 23.37 -13.59 -1.88
C ILE A 86 23.87 -15.02 -1.80
N LYS A 87 24.99 -15.30 -2.49
CA LYS A 87 25.50 -16.66 -2.72
C LYS A 87 25.67 -17.47 -1.43
N GLU A 88 26.13 -16.83 -0.36
CA GLU A 88 26.44 -17.46 0.93
C GLU A 88 25.20 -17.92 1.72
N ILE A 89 24.02 -17.39 1.41
CA ILE A 89 22.77 -17.66 2.13
C ILE A 89 21.57 -17.89 1.20
N ILE A 90 21.83 -18.31 -0.03
CA ILE A 90 20.77 -18.39 -1.07
C ILE A 90 19.66 -19.39 -0.73
N ASP A 91 19.98 -20.51 -0.11
CA ASP A 91 18.98 -21.52 0.22
C ASP A 91 18.05 -21.04 1.33
N GLU A 92 18.57 -20.33 2.32
CA GLU A 92 17.78 -19.66 3.36
C GLU A 92 16.94 -18.53 2.76
N GLN A 93 17.51 -17.74 1.81
CA GLN A 93 16.76 -16.71 1.11
C GLN A 93 15.60 -17.27 0.30
N ARG A 94 15.80 -18.37 -0.44
CA ARG A 94 14.72 -19.02 -1.21
C ARG A 94 13.60 -19.54 -0.31
N LEU A 95 13.95 -20.07 0.86
CA LEU A 95 12.95 -20.45 1.87
C LEU A 95 12.21 -19.22 2.41
N ALA A 96 12.94 -18.15 2.73
CA ALA A 96 12.36 -16.89 3.20
C ALA A 96 11.43 -16.24 2.15
N VAL A 97 11.80 -16.25 0.86
CA VAL A 97 10.94 -15.81 -0.26
C VAL A 97 9.61 -16.55 -0.24
N LYS A 98 9.65 -17.90 -0.12
CA LYS A 98 8.43 -18.71 -0.07
C LYS A 98 7.58 -18.37 1.16
N ASN A 99 8.20 -18.19 2.32
CA ASN A 99 7.52 -17.86 3.57
C ASN A 99 6.85 -16.48 3.46
N VAL A 100 7.57 -15.45 3.02
CA VAL A 100 7.02 -14.09 2.86
C VAL A 100 5.84 -14.10 1.89
N ARG A 101 5.92 -14.78 0.75
CA ARG A 101 4.79 -14.91 -0.20
C ARG A 101 3.55 -15.53 0.45
N ASN A 102 3.73 -16.59 1.25
CA ASN A 102 2.62 -17.23 1.97
C ASN A 102 2.05 -16.30 3.05
N ASP A 103 2.90 -15.61 3.79
CA ASP A 103 2.50 -14.67 4.84
C ASP A 103 1.73 -13.49 4.26
N MET A 104 2.13 -12.99 3.08
CA MET A 104 1.41 -11.94 2.38
C MET A 104 0.04 -12.39 1.88
N ILE A 105 -0.09 -13.64 1.43
CA ILE A 105 -1.41 -14.22 1.10
C ILE A 105 -2.26 -14.33 2.36
N GLU A 106 -1.70 -14.75 3.49
CA GLU A 106 -2.41 -14.81 4.77
C GLU A 106 -2.93 -13.42 5.21
N LEU A 107 -2.08 -12.37 5.16
CA LEU A 107 -2.51 -11.00 5.45
C LEU A 107 -3.62 -10.54 4.51
N ASN A 108 -3.48 -10.82 3.22
CA ASN A 108 -4.50 -10.49 2.22
C ASN A 108 -5.84 -11.20 2.51
N ASN A 109 -5.81 -12.44 2.98
CA ASN A 109 -7.02 -13.17 3.36
C ASN A 109 -7.77 -12.49 4.52
N TYR A 110 -7.07 -11.87 5.48
CA TYR A 110 -7.73 -11.05 6.50
C TYR A 110 -8.42 -9.83 5.88
N VAL A 111 -7.75 -9.11 4.99
CA VAL A 111 -8.34 -7.95 4.30
C VAL A 111 -9.60 -8.35 3.53
N VAL A 112 -9.52 -9.40 2.72
CA VAL A 112 -10.65 -9.91 1.91
C VAL A 112 -11.78 -10.43 2.82
N LYS A 113 -11.46 -11.08 3.92
CA LYS A 113 -12.46 -11.51 4.91
C LYS A 113 -13.27 -10.33 5.43
N TYR A 114 -12.60 -9.25 5.85
CA TYR A 114 -13.30 -8.09 6.39
C TYR A 114 -14.08 -7.32 5.31
N LEU A 115 -13.59 -7.23 4.08
CA LEU A 115 -14.39 -6.71 2.96
C LEU A 115 -15.68 -7.48 2.80
N LYS A 116 -15.62 -8.81 2.85
CA LYS A 116 -16.79 -9.68 2.73
C LYS A 116 -17.81 -9.49 3.86
N GLU A 117 -17.36 -9.22 5.09
CA GLU A 117 -18.24 -8.90 6.22
C GLU A 117 -19.10 -7.64 5.98
N PHE A 118 -18.60 -6.71 5.13
CA PHE A 118 -19.32 -5.50 4.71
C PHE A 118 -20.02 -5.63 3.36
N GLY A 119 -20.12 -6.86 2.82
CA GLY A 119 -20.86 -7.17 1.59
C GLY A 119 -20.08 -6.88 0.30
N ILE A 120 -18.76 -6.80 0.36
CA ILE A 120 -17.87 -6.57 -0.79
C ILE A 120 -17.07 -7.83 -1.09
N GLU A 121 -17.04 -8.26 -2.33
CA GLU A 121 -16.16 -9.32 -2.80
C GLU A 121 -14.78 -8.75 -3.16
N GLY A 122 -13.75 -9.11 -2.39
CA GLY A 122 -12.36 -8.79 -2.70
C GLY A 122 -11.75 -9.85 -3.63
N ILE A 123 -11.32 -9.44 -4.83
CA ILE A 123 -10.63 -10.32 -5.78
C ILE A 123 -9.13 -10.13 -5.62
N SER A 124 -8.44 -11.18 -5.17
CA SER A 124 -7.01 -11.13 -4.83
C SER A 124 -6.11 -11.34 -6.04
N HIS A 125 -5.11 -10.48 -6.19
CA HIS A 125 -4.09 -10.54 -7.22
C HIS A 125 -2.68 -10.52 -6.59
N PRO A 126 -2.16 -11.68 -6.10
CA PRO A 126 -0.82 -11.76 -5.52
C PRO A 126 0.26 -11.45 -6.58
N PRO A 127 1.10 -10.42 -6.42
CA PRO A 127 2.08 -10.01 -7.43
C PRO A 127 3.08 -11.12 -7.81
N SER A 128 3.47 -11.96 -6.88
CA SER A 128 4.33 -13.13 -7.17
C SER A 128 3.77 -14.10 -8.20
N LYS A 129 2.49 -13.97 -8.60
CA LYS A 129 1.87 -14.84 -9.60
C LYS A 129 1.82 -14.23 -11.01
N TRP A 130 1.95 -12.92 -11.15
CA TRP A 130 1.73 -12.22 -12.41
C TRP A 130 2.75 -11.11 -12.71
N ALA A 131 3.50 -10.64 -11.69
CA ALA A 131 4.49 -9.59 -11.83
C ALA A 131 5.92 -10.15 -11.80
N ASN A 132 6.82 -9.49 -12.52
CA ASN A 132 8.25 -9.77 -12.57
C ASN A 132 9.05 -8.48 -12.64
N GLY A 133 10.17 -8.40 -11.91
CA GLY A 133 10.99 -7.19 -11.82
C GLY A 133 10.52 -6.23 -10.73
N LEU A 134 11.23 -5.12 -10.59
CA LEU A 134 11.11 -4.20 -9.46
C LEU A 134 10.85 -2.77 -9.93
N GLY A 135 10.44 -1.92 -8.99
CA GLY A 135 10.09 -0.53 -9.27
C GLY A 135 8.81 -0.38 -10.09
N PRO A 136 8.39 0.83 -10.39
CA PRO A 136 7.11 1.07 -11.11
C PRO A 136 7.12 0.63 -12.58
N GLN A 137 8.28 0.21 -13.12
CA GLN A 137 8.40 -0.37 -14.47
C GLN A 137 8.46 -1.90 -14.47
N PHE A 138 8.07 -2.57 -13.38
CA PHE A 138 7.99 -4.03 -13.35
C PHE A 138 7.17 -4.59 -14.52
N ASN A 139 7.47 -5.81 -14.97
CA ASN A 139 6.72 -6.49 -16.02
C ASN A 139 5.51 -7.21 -15.42
N GLY A 140 4.41 -7.28 -16.15
CA GLY A 140 3.17 -7.97 -15.78
C GLY A 140 1.95 -7.23 -16.32
N ASP A 141 0.89 -7.94 -16.60
CA ASP A 141 -0.38 -7.36 -17.02
C ASP A 141 -1.14 -6.86 -15.77
N ILE A 142 -1.46 -5.57 -15.73
CA ILE A 142 -2.23 -4.96 -14.65
C ILE A 142 -3.69 -4.66 -15.03
N THR A 143 -4.10 -4.99 -16.25
CA THR A 143 -5.45 -4.67 -16.76
C THR A 143 -6.55 -5.27 -15.89
N MET A 144 -6.32 -6.47 -15.32
CA MET A 144 -7.27 -7.11 -14.40
C MET A 144 -7.55 -6.29 -13.13
N LEU A 145 -6.63 -5.41 -12.71
CA LEU A 145 -6.86 -4.52 -11.57
C LEU A 145 -7.87 -3.42 -11.90
N GLY A 146 -8.09 -3.13 -13.16
CA GLY A 146 -9.05 -2.15 -13.65
C GLY A 146 -10.47 -2.70 -13.85
N ASP A 147 -10.68 -4.01 -13.65
CA ASP A 147 -11.99 -4.64 -13.82
C ASP A 147 -12.99 -4.13 -12.78
N GLU A 148 -14.12 -3.61 -13.29
CA GLU A 148 -15.19 -3.08 -12.46
C GLU A 148 -16.41 -4.00 -12.53
N LYS A 149 -16.73 -4.63 -11.40
CA LYS A 149 -17.94 -5.42 -11.22
C LYS A 149 -18.68 -4.90 -9.99
N LYS A 150 -20.00 -4.98 -10.03
CA LYS A 150 -20.83 -4.55 -8.90
C LYS A 150 -20.44 -5.30 -7.62
N ASP A 151 -20.34 -4.57 -6.54
CA ASP A 151 -20.01 -5.06 -5.19
C ASP A 151 -18.67 -5.83 -5.12
N THR A 152 -17.76 -5.59 -6.08
CA THR A 152 -16.41 -6.19 -6.08
C THR A 152 -15.33 -5.13 -6.10
N ILE A 153 -14.17 -5.45 -5.51
CA ILE A 153 -12.96 -4.66 -5.64
C ILE A 153 -11.76 -5.55 -5.94
N GLN A 154 -10.81 -5.01 -6.69
CA GLN A 154 -9.54 -5.68 -6.97
C GLN A 154 -8.56 -5.39 -5.84
N VAL A 155 -7.92 -6.42 -5.28
CA VAL A 155 -6.99 -6.31 -4.15
C VAL A 155 -5.63 -6.85 -4.55
N THR A 156 -4.58 -6.03 -4.38
CA THR A 156 -3.18 -6.44 -4.56
C THR A 156 -2.32 -5.91 -3.41
N PHE A 157 -1.04 -6.26 -3.36
CA PHE A 157 -0.20 -5.92 -2.21
C PHE A 157 1.29 -5.94 -2.55
N GLY A 158 2.12 -5.31 -1.71
CA GLY A 158 3.57 -5.46 -1.81
C GLY A 158 4.00 -6.90 -1.59
N ASP A 159 4.84 -7.45 -2.48
CA ASP A 159 5.22 -8.86 -2.45
C ASP A 159 6.69 -9.07 -2.85
N VAL A 160 7.21 -10.25 -2.59
CA VAL A 160 8.48 -10.70 -3.17
C VAL A 160 8.18 -11.32 -4.54
N VAL A 161 8.73 -10.73 -5.60
CA VAL A 161 8.55 -11.19 -6.98
C VAL A 161 9.83 -11.75 -7.56
N ASP A 162 9.71 -12.52 -8.64
CA ASP A 162 10.86 -12.98 -9.39
C ASP A 162 11.49 -11.82 -10.18
N VAL A 163 12.80 -11.91 -10.39
CA VAL A 163 13.57 -10.98 -11.22
C VAL A 163 14.45 -11.79 -12.17
N HIS A 164 14.22 -11.63 -13.49
CA HIS A 164 14.91 -12.41 -14.52
C HIS A 164 16.33 -11.91 -14.79
N ASN A 165 17.17 -11.90 -13.77
CA ASN A 165 18.61 -11.63 -13.86
C ASN A 165 19.33 -12.29 -12.66
N GLU A 166 20.60 -11.98 -12.45
CA GLU A 166 21.42 -12.51 -11.34
C GLU A 166 20.82 -12.25 -9.96
N ARG A 167 19.85 -11.37 -9.86
CA ARG A 167 19.16 -11.01 -8.62
C ARG A 167 18.16 -12.06 -8.15
N GLU A 168 17.62 -12.89 -9.07
CA GLU A 168 16.61 -13.94 -8.92
C GLU A 168 15.27 -13.47 -8.34
N PHE A 169 15.26 -12.64 -7.32
CA PHE A 169 14.06 -12.13 -6.64
C PHE A 169 14.30 -10.73 -6.06
N GLY A 170 13.23 -10.09 -5.66
CA GLY A 170 13.28 -8.82 -4.95
C GLY A 170 11.90 -8.36 -4.47
N ILE A 171 11.85 -7.22 -3.80
CA ILE A 171 10.62 -6.67 -3.23
C ILE A 171 9.99 -5.72 -4.23
N LEU A 172 8.80 -6.06 -4.72
CA LEU A 172 7.91 -5.14 -5.41
C LEU A 172 7.03 -4.44 -4.36
N SER A 173 7.27 -3.16 -4.17
CA SER A 173 6.58 -2.41 -3.12
C SER A 173 5.13 -2.07 -3.49
N GLY A 174 4.27 -1.89 -2.49
CA GLY A 174 2.94 -1.37 -2.73
C GLY A 174 2.96 0.06 -3.30
N ASP A 175 4.00 0.85 -3.05
CA ASP A 175 4.18 2.19 -3.61
C ASP A 175 4.46 2.12 -5.12
N ASP A 176 5.28 1.17 -5.58
CA ASP A 176 5.52 0.92 -7.01
C ASP A 176 4.25 0.48 -7.74
N LEU A 177 3.45 -0.40 -7.10
CA LEU A 177 2.15 -0.80 -7.62
C LEU A 177 1.21 0.40 -7.78
N MET A 178 1.11 1.26 -6.76
CA MET A 178 0.29 2.49 -6.81
C MET A 178 0.68 3.39 -7.99
N VAL A 179 1.99 3.63 -8.18
CA VAL A 179 2.50 4.47 -9.29
C VAL A 179 2.06 3.90 -10.64
N ARG A 180 2.27 2.60 -10.85
CA ARG A 180 1.93 1.97 -12.12
C ARG A 180 0.43 1.88 -12.36
N ILE A 181 -0.36 1.51 -11.35
CA ILE A 181 -1.83 1.48 -11.42
C ILE A 181 -2.36 2.85 -11.82
N CYS A 182 -1.94 3.91 -11.12
CA CYS A 182 -2.40 5.28 -11.39
C CYS A 182 -1.95 5.82 -12.74
N LYS A 183 -0.88 5.29 -13.33
CA LYS A 183 -0.39 5.67 -14.64
C LYS A 183 -1.09 4.94 -15.79
N GLU A 184 -1.38 3.65 -15.64
CA GLU A 184 -1.78 2.79 -16.76
C GLU A 184 -3.28 2.44 -16.74
N ILE A 185 -3.95 2.42 -15.58
CA ILE A 185 -5.39 2.16 -15.51
C ILE A 185 -6.15 3.46 -15.77
N PRO A 186 -7.00 3.50 -16.80
CA PRO A 186 -7.69 4.74 -17.17
C PRO A 186 -8.79 5.12 -16.17
N GLY A 187 -9.04 6.42 -16.05
CA GLY A 187 -10.18 6.97 -15.30
C GLY A 187 -9.98 7.08 -13.81
N ILE A 188 -8.78 6.86 -13.27
CA ILE A 188 -8.50 7.06 -11.86
C ILE A 188 -8.61 8.55 -11.53
N THR A 189 -9.50 8.87 -10.58
CA THR A 189 -9.78 10.23 -10.12
C THR A 189 -9.07 10.57 -8.82
N HIS A 190 -8.86 9.57 -7.95
CA HIS A 190 -8.28 9.74 -6.62
C HIS A 190 -7.26 8.64 -6.32
N CYS A 191 -6.18 9.03 -5.63
CA CYS A 191 -5.20 8.13 -5.06
C CYS A 191 -5.00 8.47 -3.58
N ILE A 192 -5.22 7.50 -2.69
CA ILE A 192 -5.22 7.71 -1.25
C ILE A 192 -4.23 6.77 -0.58
N PHE A 193 -3.26 7.34 0.14
CA PHE A 193 -2.36 6.61 1.02
C PHE A 193 -2.88 6.72 2.46
N LEU A 194 -3.42 5.65 3.00
CA LEU A 194 -3.78 5.55 4.42
C LEU A 194 -2.55 5.14 5.22
N LEU A 195 -2.07 6.05 6.03
CA LEU A 195 -0.92 5.87 6.91
C LEU A 195 -1.40 5.32 8.27
N GLY A 196 -0.56 4.66 9.02
CA GLY A 196 -0.92 4.13 10.33
C GLY A 196 -0.01 4.60 11.45
N ASP A 197 1.02 5.33 11.10
CA ASP A 197 2.08 5.71 12.02
C ASP A 197 2.23 7.26 12.13
N THR A 198 1.56 8.02 11.23
CA THR A 198 1.62 9.50 11.19
C THR A 198 0.31 10.08 10.67
N GLU A 199 0.01 11.32 11.03
CA GLU A 199 -1.17 12.06 10.56
C GLU A 199 -1.13 12.42 9.06
N GLY A 200 0.05 12.30 8.45
CA GLY A 200 0.32 12.64 7.06
C GLY A 200 1.81 12.78 6.82
N LEU A 201 2.19 13.60 5.84
CA LEU A 201 3.57 13.96 5.60
C LEU A 201 4.00 15.03 6.61
N LEU A 202 5.09 14.77 7.34
CA LEU A 202 5.61 15.65 8.39
C LEU A 202 6.92 16.29 7.96
N THR A 203 7.22 17.49 8.49
CA THR A 203 8.49 18.21 8.26
C THR A 203 9.69 17.51 8.88
N LYS A 204 9.46 16.72 9.95
CA LYS A 204 10.45 15.94 10.70
C LYS A 204 9.85 14.62 11.16
N PRO A 205 10.65 13.67 11.68
CA PRO A 205 10.13 12.47 12.35
C PRO A 205 9.07 12.79 13.42
N PRO A 206 8.02 11.97 13.57
CA PRO A 206 6.89 12.26 14.46
C PRO A 206 7.27 12.54 15.93
N ASN A 207 8.40 11.99 16.38
CA ASN A 207 8.88 12.12 17.76
C ASN A 207 9.90 13.25 17.95
N GLU A 208 10.20 14.02 16.92
CA GLU A 208 11.12 15.15 17.01
C GLU A 208 10.38 16.45 17.34
N GLU A 209 10.95 17.25 18.24
CA GLU A 209 10.39 18.56 18.60
C GLU A 209 10.31 19.48 17.37
N GLY A 210 9.15 20.14 17.20
CA GLY A 210 8.86 20.99 16.05
C GLY A 210 8.57 20.19 14.75
N SER A 211 8.15 18.95 14.86
CA SER A 211 7.55 18.21 13.75
C SER A 211 6.16 18.77 13.45
N GLU A 212 5.93 19.20 12.21
CA GLU A 212 4.66 19.82 11.77
C GLU A 212 4.11 19.08 10.55
N LEU A 213 2.79 19.02 10.44
CA LEU A 213 2.11 18.46 9.28
C LEU A 213 2.31 19.37 8.06
N ILE A 214 2.69 18.77 6.94
CA ILE A 214 2.75 19.43 5.63
C ILE A 214 1.38 19.27 4.96
N PRO A 215 0.52 20.31 4.95
CA PRO A 215 -0.85 20.17 4.46
C PRO A 215 -0.93 20.07 2.93
N LEU A 216 0.03 20.66 2.24
CA LEU A 216 0.18 20.61 0.79
C LEU A 216 1.64 20.40 0.44
N TRP A 217 1.95 19.35 -0.29
CA TRP A 217 3.32 19.05 -0.69
C TRP A 217 3.50 19.15 -2.21
N SER A 218 4.65 19.69 -2.61
CA SER A 218 5.11 19.73 -3.99
C SER A 218 6.57 19.30 -4.09
N ASN A 219 7.01 18.87 -5.27
CA ASN A 219 8.38 18.43 -5.52
C ASN A 219 9.46 19.52 -5.27
N GLU A 220 9.05 20.78 -5.13
CA GLU A 220 9.94 21.90 -4.87
C GLU A 220 10.25 22.07 -3.38
N GLN A 221 9.54 21.36 -2.51
CA GLN A 221 9.74 21.39 -1.06
C GLN A 221 10.80 20.38 -0.65
N GLU A 222 11.88 20.84 -0.06
CA GLU A 222 12.87 19.98 0.58
C GLU A 222 12.31 19.44 1.89
N ILE A 223 12.19 18.12 1.99
CA ILE A 223 11.91 17.44 3.26
C ILE A 223 13.25 17.11 3.89
N THR A 224 13.58 17.77 5.00
CA THR A 224 14.82 17.53 5.72
C THR A 224 14.65 16.45 6.78
N GLY A 225 15.50 15.42 6.76
CA GLY A 225 15.55 14.37 7.78
C GLY A 225 15.42 12.95 7.22
N SER A 226 16.09 12.00 7.83
CA SER A 226 15.94 10.59 7.51
C SER A 226 14.79 10.01 8.34
N HIS A 227 13.63 9.78 7.72
CA HIS A 227 12.52 9.04 8.32
C HIS A 227 12.72 7.51 8.20
N GLU A 228 13.93 7.04 8.36
CA GLU A 228 14.18 5.59 8.42
C GLU A 228 13.66 5.05 9.76
N SER A 229 12.47 4.49 9.78
CA SER A 229 12.16 3.56 10.83
C SER A 229 13.10 2.36 10.68
N SER A 230 13.71 1.92 11.75
CA SER A 230 14.62 0.74 11.77
C SER A 230 13.95 -0.54 11.22
N GLN A 231 12.68 -0.51 10.93
CA GLN A 231 11.84 -1.62 10.45
C GLN A 231 11.36 -1.47 9.00
N ASP A 232 11.55 -0.29 8.36
CA ASP A 232 11.06 -0.06 7.01
C ASP A 232 12.11 -0.48 5.96
N VAL A 233 11.84 -1.56 5.24
CA VAL A 233 12.74 -2.17 4.22
C VAL A 233 12.64 -1.42 2.89
N THR A 234 11.64 -0.54 2.72
CA THR A 234 11.28 0.10 1.45
C THR A 234 11.46 1.62 1.45
N GLY A 235 12.20 2.21 2.41
CA GLY A 235 12.57 3.63 2.39
C GLY A 235 11.56 4.64 2.98
N GLY A 236 10.55 4.15 3.69
CA GLY A 236 9.70 4.96 4.56
C GLY A 236 8.85 6.04 3.87
N ILE A 237 8.66 7.16 4.55
CA ILE A 237 7.76 8.25 4.16
C ILE A 237 8.24 8.99 2.90
N PHE A 238 9.55 9.09 2.68
CA PHE A 238 10.12 9.76 1.49
C PHE A 238 9.77 9.05 0.19
N LEU A 239 9.86 7.71 0.15
CA LEU A 239 9.44 6.96 -1.03
C LEU A 239 7.94 7.07 -1.28
N LYS A 240 7.13 7.20 -0.23
CA LYS A 240 5.69 7.48 -0.39
C LYS A 240 5.46 8.86 -0.98
N ALA A 241 6.16 9.89 -0.50
CA ALA A 241 6.08 11.24 -1.04
C ALA A 241 6.54 11.29 -2.51
N GLU A 242 7.65 10.64 -2.84
CA GLU A 242 8.13 10.52 -4.22
C GLU A 242 7.12 9.78 -5.12
N SER A 243 6.53 8.70 -4.63
CA SER A 243 5.49 7.95 -5.34
C SER A 243 4.23 8.81 -5.54
N ALA A 244 3.80 9.54 -4.51
CA ALA A 244 2.66 10.46 -4.62
C ALA A 244 2.91 11.55 -5.66
N SER A 245 4.14 12.09 -5.76
CA SER A 245 4.51 13.08 -6.78
C SER A 245 4.44 12.52 -8.20
N LYS A 246 4.92 11.29 -8.39
CA LYS A 246 4.81 10.61 -9.69
C LYS A 246 3.34 10.38 -10.07
N ILE A 247 2.51 10.02 -9.09
CA ILE A 247 1.08 9.80 -9.29
C ILE A 247 0.35 11.11 -9.61
N ALA A 248 0.70 12.21 -8.96
CA ALA A 248 0.09 13.52 -9.18
C ALA A 248 0.30 14.07 -10.61
N GLN A 249 1.20 13.48 -11.38
CA GLN A 249 1.34 13.77 -12.80
C GLN A 249 0.19 13.22 -13.67
N ASN A 250 -0.55 12.23 -13.16
CA ASN A 250 -1.62 11.53 -13.88
C ASN A 250 -2.98 11.59 -13.18
N VAL A 251 -3.00 11.81 -11.86
CA VAL A 251 -4.19 11.80 -11.01
C VAL A 251 -4.30 13.14 -10.29
N ALA A 252 -5.45 13.81 -10.43
CA ALA A 252 -5.64 15.16 -9.90
C ALA A 252 -5.68 15.21 -8.35
N ASN A 253 -6.19 14.15 -7.72
CA ASN A 253 -6.40 14.11 -6.27
C ASN A 253 -5.52 13.03 -5.64
N VAL A 254 -4.44 13.42 -4.99
CA VAL A 254 -3.52 12.52 -4.30
C VAL A 254 -3.43 12.92 -2.82
N TRP A 255 -3.74 11.99 -1.93
CA TRP A 255 -3.87 12.24 -0.50
C TRP A 255 -3.00 11.28 0.30
N MET A 256 -2.37 11.83 1.35
CA MET A 256 -1.68 11.07 2.40
C MET A 256 -2.33 11.42 3.73
N ILE A 257 -3.04 10.49 4.34
CA ILE A 257 -3.84 10.75 5.55
C ILE A 257 -3.67 9.61 6.57
N ASP A 258 -3.92 9.90 7.83
CA ASP A 258 -4.03 8.88 8.88
C ASP A 258 -5.27 8.00 8.63
N GLY A 259 -5.15 6.69 8.83
CA GLY A 259 -6.19 5.72 8.57
C GLY A 259 -6.85 5.11 9.81
#